data_dbbe375f65509b93ecd0519baabd349e
#
_entry.id   dbbe375f65509b93ecd0519baabd349e
#
_cell.length_a   1.000
_cell.length_b   1.000
_cell.length_c   1.000
_cell.angle_alpha   90.00
_cell.angle_beta   90.00
_cell.angle_gamma   90.00
#
_symmetry.space_group_name_H-M   'P 1'
#
loop_
_entity.id
_entity.type
_entity.pdbx_description
1 polymer ?
#
loop_
_entity_poly.entity_id
_entity_poly.type
_entity_poly.pdbx_seq_one_letter_code
_entity_poly.pdbx_strand_id
1 'polypeptide(L)'
;MLFRSRALEQAAAAHIPRGFRKSLRRVARDGIAVIAELKKASPSKGLIRADFRPSELARGLEQAGAAALSVLTDEQFFQGSLDYLRLASASSSLPCLRKDFIVDEIQIVEAKANCADAILLIVAALEQKELVALTRVAQAQGLDVLCEAHDEEELERALDAGCNLIGINSRNLRTFEVDLENAFRLVEKIPATCVRVAESGIQSGSDIARLRSAGYEAYLIGESLMKAQQPGDALTRLIEEARVVVNR
;
A
#
# COMPACT_ATOMS: atom_id res chain seq x y z
N MET A 1 -26.46 13.14 -12.61
CA MET A 1 -25.86 12.43 -11.48
C MET A 1 -26.21 10.93 -11.44
N LEU A 2 -27.48 10.54 -11.48
CA LEU A 2 -27.94 9.13 -11.37
C LEU A 2 -27.34 8.13 -12.40
N PHE A 3 -27.08 8.53 -13.64
CA PHE A 3 -26.52 7.63 -14.66
C PHE A 3 -25.04 7.29 -14.44
N ARG A 4 -24.23 8.23 -13.96
CA ARG A 4 -22.80 7.97 -13.62
C ARG A 4 -22.67 7.04 -12.41
N SER A 5 -23.55 7.15 -11.42
CA SER A 5 -23.58 6.28 -10.25
C SER A 5 -23.85 4.81 -10.64
N ARG A 6 -24.86 4.55 -11.49
CA ARG A 6 -25.18 3.17 -11.94
C ARG A 6 -24.07 2.50 -12.74
N ALA A 7 -23.42 3.23 -13.64
CA ALA A 7 -22.29 2.69 -14.43
C ALA A 7 -21.11 2.35 -13.53
N LEU A 8 -20.84 3.18 -12.53
CA LEU A 8 -19.77 2.96 -11.55
C LEU A 8 -20.06 1.73 -10.68
N GLU A 9 -21.29 1.59 -10.19
CA GLU A 9 -21.74 0.44 -9.40
C GLU A 9 -21.67 -0.86 -10.20
N GLN A 10 -22.07 -0.84 -11.48
CA GLN A 10 -21.97 -2.00 -12.37
C GLN A 10 -20.49 -2.41 -12.60
N ALA A 11 -19.62 -1.44 -12.84
CA ALA A 11 -18.19 -1.70 -13.00
C ALA A 11 -17.57 -2.26 -11.69
N ALA A 12 -17.95 -1.69 -10.54
CA ALA A 12 -17.51 -2.21 -9.24
C ALA A 12 -18.01 -3.63 -8.98
N ALA A 13 -19.23 -3.96 -9.36
CA ALA A 13 -19.80 -5.30 -9.21
C ALA A 13 -19.10 -6.35 -10.09
N ALA A 14 -18.48 -5.94 -11.21
CA ALA A 14 -17.76 -6.82 -12.12
C ALA A 14 -16.37 -7.23 -11.58
N HIS A 15 -15.79 -6.45 -10.66
CA HIS A 15 -14.50 -6.77 -10.08
C HIS A 15 -14.64 -7.63 -8.81
N ILE A 16 -13.96 -8.76 -8.80
CA ILE A 16 -13.85 -9.64 -7.62
C ILE A 16 -12.48 -9.41 -7.00
N PRO A 17 -12.38 -8.82 -5.80
CA PRO A 17 -11.11 -8.54 -5.15
C PRO A 17 -10.28 -9.81 -4.91
N ARG A 18 -8.99 -9.74 -5.20
CA ARG A 18 -8.03 -10.87 -5.16
C ARG A 18 -7.50 -11.17 -3.73
N GLY A 19 -7.88 -10.36 -2.74
CA GLY A 19 -7.50 -10.54 -1.34
C GLY A 19 -6.08 -10.03 -1.06
N PHE A 20 -5.95 -8.72 -0.92
CA PHE A 20 -4.68 -8.03 -0.70
C PHE A 20 -4.00 -8.48 0.60
N ARG A 21 -4.71 -8.44 1.73
CA ARG A 21 -4.22 -8.90 3.03
C ARG A 21 -3.84 -10.39 3.03
N LYS A 22 -4.64 -11.22 2.35
CA LYS A 22 -4.38 -12.66 2.22
C LYS A 22 -3.07 -12.93 1.46
N SER A 23 -2.80 -12.17 0.39
CA SER A 23 -1.55 -12.29 -0.38
C SER A 23 -0.34 -11.92 0.48
N LEU A 24 -0.40 -10.82 1.24
CA LEU A 24 0.67 -10.42 2.15
C LEU A 24 0.99 -11.52 3.18
N ARG A 25 -0.03 -12.04 3.87
CA ARG A 25 0.16 -13.13 4.84
C ARG A 25 0.71 -14.39 4.21
N ARG A 26 0.27 -14.75 3.01
CA ARG A 26 0.77 -15.93 2.30
C ARG A 26 2.27 -15.81 2.01
N VAL A 27 2.71 -14.66 1.49
CA VAL A 27 4.13 -14.45 1.15
C VAL A 27 4.98 -14.30 2.42
N ALA A 28 4.48 -13.62 3.46
CA ALA A 28 5.21 -13.38 4.71
C ALA A 28 5.56 -14.65 5.49
N ARG A 29 4.82 -15.77 5.30
CA ARG A 29 5.10 -17.05 5.98
C ARG A 29 6.51 -17.57 5.70
N ASP A 30 6.89 -17.57 4.42
CA ASP A 30 8.13 -18.20 3.98
C ASP A 30 9.07 -17.22 3.25
N GLY A 31 8.68 -15.94 3.16
CA GLY A 31 9.40 -14.95 2.38
C GLY A 31 9.31 -13.52 2.93
N ILE A 32 9.63 -12.57 2.06
CA ILE A 32 9.57 -11.13 2.31
C ILE A 32 8.38 -10.57 1.52
N ALA A 33 7.33 -10.14 2.20
CA ALA A 33 6.14 -9.61 1.56
C ALA A 33 6.31 -8.12 1.21
N VAL A 34 6.69 -7.81 -0.02
CA VAL A 34 6.81 -6.43 -0.49
C VAL A 34 5.53 -5.99 -1.20
N ILE A 35 4.99 -4.86 -0.77
CA ILE A 35 4.00 -4.06 -1.50
C ILE A 35 4.81 -3.09 -2.37
N ALA A 36 4.93 -3.40 -3.66
CA ALA A 36 5.71 -2.59 -4.59
C ALA A 36 4.88 -1.42 -5.10
N GLU A 37 5.33 -0.19 -4.81
CA GLU A 37 4.56 1.01 -5.11
C GLU A 37 4.96 1.61 -6.46
N LEU A 38 3.98 1.75 -7.34
CA LEU A 38 4.06 2.48 -8.61
C LEU A 38 3.79 3.96 -8.34
N LYS A 39 4.86 4.76 -8.31
CA LYS A 39 4.83 6.18 -8.00
C LYS A 39 5.63 7.00 -9.02
N LYS A 40 4.92 7.81 -9.82
CA LYS A 40 5.53 8.64 -10.86
C LYS A 40 6.23 9.87 -10.30
N ALA A 41 5.61 10.54 -9.35
CA ALA A 41 6.09 11.75 -8.70
C ALA A 41 5.72 11.78 -7.22
N SER A 42 6.29 12.70 -6.45
CA SER A 42 5.86 13.01 -5.09
C SER A 42 6.12 14.47 -4.72
N PRO A 43 5.39 15.05 -3.75
CA PRO A 43 5.61 16.43 -3.31
C PRO A 43 7.04 16.71 -2.86
N SER A 44 7.67 15.74 -2.18
CA SER A 44 9.02 15.91 -1.62
C SER A 44 10.16 15.71 -2.62
N LYS A 45 9.94 15.04 -3.77
CA LYS A 45 10.98 14.67 -4.75
C LYS A 45 10.70 15.13 -6.17
N GLY A 46 9.52 15.70 -6.43
CA GLY A 46 9.08 16.01 -7.78
C GLY A 46 8.90 14.75 -8.63
N LEU A 47 9.24 14.84 -9.91
CA LEU A 47 9.19 13.71 -10.85
C LEU A 47 10.26 12.67 -10.47
N ILE A 48 9.83 11.44 -10.16
CA ILE A 48 10.70 10.32 -9.78
C ILE A 48 11.04 9.46 -11.01
N ARG A 49 10.02 9.17 -11.84
CA ARG A 49 10.19 8.34 -13.03
C ARG A 49 9.49 8.95 -14.24
N ALA A 50 10.25 9.45 -15.21
CA ALA A 50 9.71 10.06 -16.43
C ALA A 50 9.08 9.01 -17.37
N ASP A 51 9.77 7.90 -17.62
CA ASP A 51 9.26 6.76 -18.37
C ASP A 51 8.43 5.85 -17.46
N PHE A 52 7.20 6.26 -17.19
CA PHE A 52 6.27 5.57 -16.28
C PHE A 52 5.26 4.75 -17.07
N ARG A 53 5.48 3.44 -17.14
CA ARG A 53 4.66 2.47 -17.86
C ARG A 53 4.05 1.45 -16.90
N PRO A 54 2.84 1.71 -16.36
CA PRO A 54 2.24 0.89 -15.31
C PRO A 54 2.16 -0.60 -15.64
N SER A 55 1.82 -0.96 -16.88
CA SER A 55 1.72 -2.35 -17.32
C SER A 55 3.05 -3.10 -17.29
N GLU A 56 4.13 -2.45 -17.73
CA GLU A 56 5.47 -3.05 -17.74
C GLU A 56 6.02 -3.14 -16.32
N LEU A 57 5.84 -2.07 -15.53
CA LEU A 57 6.24 -2.03 -14.13
C LEU A 57 5.54 -3.12 -13.32
N ALA A 58 4.21 -3.28 -13.47
CA ALA A 58 3.44 -4.29 -12.75
C ALA A 58 3.94 -5.72 -13.05
N ARG A 59 4.16 -6.05 -14.32
CA ARG A 59 4.70 -7.36 -14.73
C ARG A 59 6.10 -7.61 -14.18
N GLY A 60 6.99 -6.60 -14.29
CA GLY A 60 8.36 -6.73 -13.79
C GLY A 60 8.43 -6.90 -12.28
N LEU A 61 7.60 -6.19 -11.54
CA LEU A 61 7.54 -6.30 -10.09
C LEU A 61 6.92 -7.63 -9.63
N GLU A 62 5.91 -8.15 -10.35
CA GLU A 62 5.37 -9.49 -10.11
C GLU A 62 6.43 -10.57 -10.32
N GLN A 63 7.15 -10.54 -11.45
CA GLN A 63 8.23 -11.49 -11.75
C GLN A 63 9.37 -11.41 -10.72
N ALA A 64 9.61 -10.23 -10.16
CA ALA A 64 10.59 -10.00 -9.11
C ALA A 64 10.13 -10.47 -7.71
N GLY A 65 8.89 -10.96 -7.56
CA GLY A 65 8.39 -11.55 -6.32
C GLY A 65 7.69 -10.56 -5.39
N ALA A 66 7.14 -9.44 -5.90
CA ALA A 66 6.24 -8.61 -5.11
C ALA A 66 5.03 -9.43 -4.61
N ALA A 67 4.54 -9.12 -3.41
CA ALA A 67 3.35 -9.75 -2.84
C ALA A 67 2.05 -9.04 -3.24
N ALA A 68 2.15 -7.74 -3.51
CA ALA A 68 1.06 -6.87 -3.92
C ALA A 68 1.63 -5.61 -4.61
N LEU A 69 0.76 -4.87 -5.29
CA LEU A 69 1.08 -3.56 -5.85
C LEU A 69 0.37 -2.45 -5.08
N SER A 70 1.00 -1.30 -4.96
CA SER A 70 0.39 -0.04 -4.54
C SER A 70 0.46 0.93 -5.71
N VAL A 71 -0.66 1.55 -6.09
CA VAL A 71 -0.69 2.43 -7.25
C VAL A 71 -1.21 3.80 -6.83
N LEU A 72 -0.37 4.84 -7.00
CA LEU A 72 -0.77 6.22 -6.75
C LEU A 72 -1.81 6.65 -7.79
N THR A 73 -2.96 7.11 -7.32
CA THR A 73 -4.04 7.59 -8.18
C THR A 73 -4.33 9.08 -8.04
N ASP A 74 -3.79 9.75 -7.03
CA ASP A 74 -3.85 11.20 -6.90
C ASP A 74 -3.09 11.89 -8.04
N GLU A 75 -3.79 12.75 -8.80
CA GLU A 75 -3.25 13.43 -9.98
C GLU A 75 -2.41 14.65 -9.59
N GLN A 76 -2.86 15.39 -8.58
CA GLN A 76 -2.31 16.70 -8.25
C GLN A 76 -0.93 16.61 -7.61
N PHE A 77 -0.76 15.74 -6.64
CA PHE A 77 0.46 15.65 -5.82
C PHE A 77 1.42 14.57 -6.31
N PHE A 78 0.88 13.49 -6.91
CA PHE A 78 1.68 12.32 -7.28
C PHE A 78 1.71 12.05 -8.78
N GLN A 79 1.05 12.86 -9.62
CA GLN A 79 0.87 12.62 -11.04
C GLN A 79 0.36 11.20 -11.32
N GLY A 80 -0.52 10.73 -10.44
CA GLY A 80 -1.16 9.42 -10.50
C GLY A 80 -2.35 9.40 -11.46
N SER A 81 -3.03 8.28 -11.55
CA SER A 81 -4.27 8.15 -12.32
C SER A 81 -4.98 6.84 -11.98
N LEU A 82 -6.31 6.83 -12.00
CA LEU A 82 -7.11 5.60 -11.96
C LEU A 82 -6.83 4.68 -13.15
N ASP A 83 -6.44 5.24 -14.30
CA ASP A 83 -5.99 4.45 -15.45
C ASP A 83 -4.73 3.65 -15.15
N TYR A 84 -3.80 4.19 -14.35
CA TYR A 84 -2.61 3.47 -13.92
C TYR A 84 -2.97 2.26 -13.07
N LEU A 85 -3.96 2.40 -12.19
CA LEU A 85 -4.47 1.30 -11.37
C LEU A 85 -5.08 0.19 -12.24
N ARG A 86 -5.94 0.54 -13.21
CA ARG A 86 -6.52 -0.42 -14.17
C ARG A 86 -5.46 -1.14 -14.99
N LEU A 87 -4.48 -0.39 -15.52
CA LEU A 87 -3.38 -0.95 -16.32
C LEU A 87 -2.50 -1.89 -15.50
N ALA A 88 -2.15 -1.54 -14.27
CA ALA A 88 -1.38 -2.39 -13.36
C ALA A 88 -2.16 -3.67 -13.01
N SER A 89 -3.43 -3.53 -12.63
CA SER A 89 -4.31 -4.64 -12.29
C SER A 89 -4.54 -5.61 -13.45
N ALA A 90 -4.71 -5.10 -14.68
CA ALA A 90 -4.88 -5.91 -15.87
C ALA A 90 -3.60 -6.62 -16.35
N SER A 91 -2.43 -6.16 -15.90
CA SER A 91 -1.13 -6.63 -16.37
C SER A 91 -0.42 -7.58 -15.41
N SER A 92 -1.00 -7.83 -14.23
CA SER A 92 -0.45 -8.73 -13.23
C SER A 92 -1.56 -9.46 -12.46
N SER A 93 -1.22 -10.60 -11.87
CA SER A 93 -2.13 -11.34 -10.98
C SER A 93 -2.11 -10.80 -9.55
N LEU A 94 -1.21 -9.89 -9.23
CA LEU A 94 -1.04 -9.33 -7.90
C LEU A 94 -2.24 -8.46 -7.50
N PRO A 95 -2.68 -8.53 -6.24
CA PRO A 95 -3.70 -7.61 -5.76
C PRO A 95 -3.15 -6.17 -5.69
N CYS A 96 -4.01 -5.21 -6.03
CA CYS A 96 -3.67 -3.80 -6.14
C CYS A 96 -4.33 -2.95 -5.05
N LEU A 97 -3.54 -2.12 -4.40
CA LEU A 97 -3.97 -1.05 -3.50
C LEU A 97 -4.16 0.25 -4.28
N ARG A 98 -5.33 0.88 -4.19
CA ARG A 98 -5.49 2.30 -4.55
C ARG A 98 -4.83 3.15 -3.47
N LYS A 99 -3.72 3.78 -3.77
CA LYS A 99 -3.00 4.71 -2.88
C LYS A 99 -3.45 6.14 -3.22
N ASP A 100 -4.36 6.67 -2.40
CA ASP A 100 -5.00 7.97 -2.63
C ASP A 100 -5.52 8.54 -1.30
N PHE A 101 -5.91 9.82 -1.28
CA PHE A 101 -6.62 10.44 -0.16
C PHE A 101 -8.11 10.11 -0.26
N ILE A 102 -8.55 9.08 0.46
CA ILE A 102 -9.95 8.64 0.45
C ILE A 102 -10.67 9.27 1.63
N VAL A 103 -11.65 10.12 1.33
CA VAL A 103 -12.45 10.89 2.28
C VAL A 103 -13.96 10.78 2.04
N ASP A 104 -14.38 10.06 0.97
CA ASP A 104 -15.77 9.90 0.59
C ASP A 104 -16.05 8.44 0.14
N GLU A 105 -17.22 7.93 0.49
CA GLU A 105 -17.65 6.56 0.14
C GLU A 105 -17.65 6.30 -1.38
N ILE A 106 -17.94 7.32 -2.20
CA ILE A 106 -17.91 7.19 -3.66
C ILE A 106 -16.53 6.81 -4.19
N GLN A 107 -15.44 7.28 -3.54
CA GLN A 107 -14.09 6.93 -3.92
C GLN A 107 -13.79 5.43 -3.68
N ILE A 108 -14.48 4.79 -2.74
CA ILE A 108 -14.35 3.34 -2.48
C ILE A 108 -15.00 2.54 -3.62
N VAL A 109 -16.20 2.94 -4.04
CA VAL A 109 -16.87 2.33 -5.20
C VAL A 109 -16.04 2.55 -6.48
N GLU A 110 -15.51 3.75 -6.65
CA GLU A 110 -14.61 4.10 -7.75
C GLU A 110 -13.32 3.28 -7.74
N ALA A 111 -12.71 3.04 -6.57
CA ALA A 111 -11.55 2.17 -6.43
C ALA A 111 -11.83 0.77 -6.95
N LYS A 112 -12.94 0.17 -6.50
CA LYS A 112 -13.35 -1.16 -6.92
C LYS A 112 -13.70 -1.21 -8.42
N ALA A 113 -14.39 -0.20 -8.95
CA ALA A 113 -14.69 -0.08 -10.38
C ALA A 113 -13.43 0.03 -11.26
N ASN A 114 -12.32 0.51 -10.68
CA ASN A 114 -11.02 0.58 -11.34
C ASN A 114 -10.07 -0.56 -10.90
N CYS A 115 -10.65 -1.68 -10.46
CA CYS A 115 -9.95 -2.94 -10.17
C CYS A 115 -8.97 -2.86 -8.97
N ALA A 116 -9.24 -2.03 -7.97
CA ALA A 116 -8.56 -2.11 -6.68
C ALA A 116 -9.03 -3.35 -5.89
N ASP A 117 -8.11 -3.95 -5.16
CA ASP A 117 -8.35 -5.04 -4.20
C ASP A 117 -8.29 -4.55 -2.75
N ALA A 118 -7.68 -3.38 -2.57
CA ALA A 118 -7.58 -2.67 -1.30
C ALA A 118 -7.60 -1.15 -1.51
N ILE A 119 -7.91 -0.44 -0.44
CA ILE A 119 -7.81 1.02 -0.36
C ILE A 119 -6.92 1.46 0.79
N LEU A 120 -6.40 2.68 0.71
CA LEU A 120 -5.73 3.36 1.80
C LEU A 120 -6.74 4.22 2.57
N LEU A 121 -6.69 4.14 3.91
CA LEU A 121 -7.28 5.16 4.79
C LEU A 121 -6.17 5.75 5.66
N ILE A 122 -5.96 7.05 5.55
CA ILE A 122 -4.97 7.80 6.33
C ILE A 122 -5.66 8.32 7.58
N VAL A 123 -5.33 7.78 8.74
CA VAL A 123 -6.01 8.11 10.01
C VAL A 123 -5.91 9.60 10.34
N ALA A 124 -4.75 10.21 10.08
CA ALA A 124 -4.53 11.65 10.27
C ALA A 124 -5.49 12.55 9.45
N ALA A 125 -6.04 12.04 8.35
CA ALA A 125 -6.88 12.81 7.43
C ALA A 125 -8.40 12.66 7.71
N LEU A 126 -8.80 11.82 8.68
CA LEU A 126 -10.18 11.45 8.92
C LEU A 126 -10.57 11.64 10.39
N GLU A 127 -11.81 12.07 10.65
CA GLU A 127 -12.38 11.96 11.98
C GLU A 127 -12.72 10.49 12.29
N GLN A 128 -12.83 10.12 13.59
CA GLN A 128 -13.10 8.74 13.99
C GLN A 128 -14.37 8.15 13.36
N LYS A 129 -15.45 8.94 13.31
CA LYS A 129 -16.71 8.52 12.70
C LYS A 129 -16.58 8.23 11.19
N GLU A 130 -15.74 9.03 10.49
CA GLU A 130 -15.48 8.86 9.06
C GLU A 130 -14.62 7.61 8.81
N LEU A 131 -13.55 7.43 9.60
CA LEU A 131 -12.71 6.24 9.52
C LEU A 131 -13.52 4.95 9.70
N VAL A 132 -14.41 4.91 10.71
CA VAL A 132 -15.30 3.76 10.95
C VAL A 132 -16.28 3.55 9.78
N ALA A 133 -16.89 4.62 9.27
CA ALA A 133 -17.85 4.53 8.17
C ALA A 133 -17.19 4.03 6.89
N LEU A 134 -16.05 4.65 6.48
CA LEU A 134 -15.32 4.27 5.27
C LEU A 134 -14.76 2.84 5.36
N THR A 135 -14.26 2.43 6.54
CA THR A 135 -13.81 1.04 6.77
C THR A 135 -14.96 0.04 6.53
N ARG A 136 -16.14 0.31 7.05
CA ARG A 136 -17.33 -0.55 6.86
C ARG A 136 -17.75 -0.62 5.39
N VAL A 137 -17.76 0.52 4.70
CA VAL A 137 -18.12 0.57 3.27
C VAL A 137 -17.12 -0.23 2.45
N ALA A 138 -15.82 -0.10 2.69
CA ALA A 138 -14.79 -0.87 1.99
C ALA A 138 -14.96 -2.39 2.22
N GLN A 139 -15.18 -2.80 3.47
CA GLN A 139 -15.44 -4.21 3.83
C GLN A 139 -16.70 -4.75 3.15
N ALA A 140 -17.78 -3.97 3.09
CA ALA A 140 -19.01 -4.34 2.40
C ALA A 140 -18.80 -4.51 0.88
N GLN A 141 -17.85 -3.77 0.30
CA GLN A 141 -17.42 -3.93 -1.09
C GLN A 141 -16.45 -5.11 -1.30
N GLY A 142 -16.01 -5.78 -0.23
CA GLY A 142 -15.02 -6.86 -0.28
C GLY A 142 -13.57 -6.39 -0.45
N LEU A 143 -13.31 -5.09 -0.26
CA LEU A 143 -11.97 -4.52 -0.31
C LEU A 143 -11.26 -4.66 1.04
N ASP A 144 -9.96 -4.97 1.02
CA ASP A 144 -9.11 -4.81 2.18
C ASP A 144 -8.81 -3.32 2.42
N VAL A 145 -8.55 -2.95 3.69
CA VAL A 145 -8.25 -1.55 4.07
C VAL A 145 -6.87 -1.52 4.72
N LEU A 146 -5.92 -0.84 4.08
CA LEU A 146 -4.67 -0.45 4.70
C LEU A 146 -4.92 0.85 5.48
N CYS A 147 -4.93 0.75 6.82
CA CYS A 147 -5.01 1.91 7.71
C CYS A 147 -3.60 2.42 8.00
N GLU A 148 -3.27 3.61 7.49
CA GLU A 148 -1.98 4.26 7.70
C GLU A 148 -2.03 5.13 8.96
N ALA A 149 -1.12 4.87 9.91
CA ALA A 149 -0.95 5.60 11.14
C ALA A 149 0.51 6.08 11.32
N HIS A 150 0.69 7.23 12.02
CA HIS A 150 1.98 7.87 12.23
C HIS A 150 2.40 7.90 13.70
N ASP A 151 1.45 7.76 14.61
CA ASP A 151 1.69 7.76 16.05
C ASP A 151 0.75 6.79 16.78
N GLU A 152 0.85 6.77 18.09
CA GLU A 152 0.10 5.86 18.95
C GLU A 152 -1.40 6.18 18.96
N GLU A 153 -1.77 7.46 18.99
CA GLU A 153 -3.17 7.90 19.00
C GLU A 153 -3.86 7.48 17.69
N GLU A 154 -3.19 7.68 16.56
CA GLU A 154 -3.68 7.23 15.25
C GLU A 154 -3.79 5.71 15.16
N LEU A 155 -2.83 4.97 15.73
CA LEU A 155 -2.87 3.51 15.79
C LEU A 155 -4.08 3.03 16.60
N GLU A 156 -4.33 3.58 17.78
CA GLU A 156 -5.50 3.25 18.60
C GLU A 156 -6.80 3.51 17.84
N ARG A 157 -6.90 4.65 17.18
CA ARG A 157 -8.05 5.02 16.34
C ARG A 157 -8.28 4.04 15.19
N ALA A 158 -7.22 3.57 14.54
CA ALA A 158 -7.29 2.56 13.49
C ALA A 158 -7.82 1.21 14.04
N LEU A 159 -7.32 0.78 15.20
CA LEU A 159 -7.75 -0.46 15.85
C LEU A 159 -9.22 -0.38 16.29
N ASP A 160 -9.64 0.74 16.87
CA ASP A 160 -11.03 1.00 17.27
C ASP A 160 -11.99 1.03 16.07
N ALA A 161 -11.51 1.43 14.90
CA ALA A 161 -12.27 1.35 13.66
C ALA A 161 -12.40 -0.07 13.09
N GLY A 162 -11.76 -1.07 13.71
CA GLY A 162 -11.77 -2.46 13.28
C GLY A 162 -10.82 -2.78 12.13
N CYS A 163 -9.81 -1.92 11.89
CA CYS A 163 -8.78 -2.17 10.90
C CYS A 163 -7.89 -3.35 11.32
N ASN A 164 -7.56 -4.24 10.39
CA ASN A 164 -6.77 -5.44 10.63
C ASN A 164 -5.56 -5.59 9.67
N LEU A 165 -5.28 -4.55 8.92
CA LEU A 165 -4.10 -4.35 8.10
C LEU A 165 -3.61 -2.93 8.40
N ILE A 166 -2.56 -2.83 9.22
CA ILE A 166 -2.07 -1.57 9.79
C ILE A 166 -0.73 -1.22 9.16
N GLY A 167 -0.66 -0.04 8.59
CA GLY A 167 0.56 0.55 8.07
C GLY A 167 1.11 1.60 9.04
N ILE A 168 2.37 1.45 9.44
CA ILE A 168 3.08 2.51 10.16
C ILE A 168 3.94 3.25 9.16
N ASN A 169 3.58 4.51 8.92
CA ASN A 169 4.33 5.38 8.02
C ASN A 169 5.39 6.16 8.81
N SER A 170 6.65 5.80 8.55
CA SER A 170 7.82 6.45 9.17
C SER A 170 8.09 7.86 8.62
N ARG A 171 7.33 8.33 7.63
CA ARG A 171 7.47 9.69 7.07
C ARG A 171 6.50 10.65 7.76
N ASN A 172 7.02 11.70 8.37
CA ASN A 172 6.22 12.81 8.85
C ASN A 172 5.58 13.55 7.66
N LEU A 173 4.24 13.64 7.63
CA LEU A 173 3.51 14.24 6.50
C LEU A 173 3.67 15.78 6.41
N ARG A 174 4.16 16.44 7.48
CA ARG A 174 4.36 17.89 7.52
C ARG A 174 5.79 18.29 7.15
N THR A 175 6.79 17.58 7.70
CA THR A 175 8.21 17.91 7.49
C THR A 175 8.87 17.07 6.39
N PHE A 176 8.22 15.98 5.96
CA PHE A 176 8.75 14.94 5.05
C PHE A 176 9.99 14.20 5.56
N GLU A 177 10.39 14.43 6.79
CA GLU A 177 11.44 13.67 7.45
C GLU A 177 11.01 12.21 7.64
N VAL A 178 11.99 11.30 7.58
CA VAL A 178 11.76 9.86 7.73
C VAL A 178 12.52 9.38 8.96
N ASP A 179 11.76 8.80 9.90
CA ASP A 179 12.30 8.22 11.13
C ASP A 179 11.81 6.77 11.30
N LEU A 180 12.68 5.80 11.01
CA LEU A 180 12.37 4.37 11.18
C LEU A 180 12.20 3.96 12.65
N GLU A 181 12.74 4.71 13.61
CA GLU A 181 12.58 4.41 15.05
C GLU A 181 11.10 4.50 15.46
N ASN A 182 10.33 5.33 14.78
CA ASN A 182 8.87 5.36 14.98
C ASN A 182 8.22 4.00 14.67
N ALA A 183 8.62 3.36 13.59
CA ALA A 183 8.11 2.03 13.24
C ALA A 183 8.48 1.00 14.32
N PHE A 184 9.71 1.01 14.82
CA PHE A 184 10.13 0.08 15.88
C PHE A 184 9.35 0.27 17.18
N ARG A 185 9.02 1.49 17.55
CA ARG A 185 8.27 1.82 18.77
C ARG A 185 6.80 1.38 18.69
N LEU A 186 6.17 1.50 17.53
CA LEU A 186 4.73 1.26 17.38
C LEU A 186 4.37 -0.19 17.09
N VAL A 187 5.27 -0.98 16.50
CA VAL A 187 4.96 -2.36 16.08
C VAL A 187 4.51 -3.25 17.22
N GLU A 188 5.06 -3.08 18.42
CA GLU A 188 4.72 -3.88 19.61
C GLU A 188 3.29 -3.64 20.09
N LYS A 189 2.70 -2.48 19.75
CA LYS A 189 1.33 -2.11 20.11
C LYS A 189 0.29 -2.65 19.13
N ILE A 190 0.72 -3.14 17.96
CA ILE A 190 -0.18 -3.71 16.96
C ILE A 190 -0.50 -5.16 17.32
N PRO A 191 -1.78 -5.52 17.50
CA PRO A 191 -2.18 -6.90 17.82
C PRO A 191 -1.65 -7.91 16.80
N ALA A 192 -1.29 -9.12 17.25
CA ALA A 192 -0.80 -10.19 16.37
C ALA A 192 -1.86 -10.70 15.35
N THR A 193 -3.13 -10.37 15.56
CA THR A 193 -4.21 -10.65 14.63
C THR A 193 -4.22 -9.74 13.41
N CYS A 194 -3.57 -8.57 13.49
CA CYS A 194 -3.40 -7.63 12.39
C CYS A 194 -2.20 -8.01 11.52
N VAL A 195 -2.23 -7.65 10.24
CA VAL A 195 -1.03 -7.62 9.39
C VAL A 195 -0.32 -6.29 9.60
N ARG A 196 0.96 -6.34 9.91
CA ARG A 196 1.80 -5.18 10.23
C ARG A 196 2.62 -4.79 9.02
N VAL A 197 2.40 -3.57 8.50
CA VAL A 197 3.08 -3.04 7.32
C VAL A 197 3.98 -1.88 7.73
N ALA A 198 5.25 -1.94 7.37
CA ALA A 198 6.17 -0.80 7.50
C ALA A 198 6.17 0.00 6.20
N GLU A 199 6.01 1.33 6.31
CA GLU A 199 5.96 2.24 5.18
C GLU A 199 7.03 3.34 5.31
N SER A 200 7.60 3.73 4.18
CA SER A 200 8.65 4.74 4.06
C SER A 200 10.00 4.36 4.71
N GLY A 201 11.08 4.94 4.19
CA GLY A 201 12.42 4.81 4.77
C GLY A 201 13.17 3.51 4.48
N ILE A 202 12.56 2.55 3.82
CA ILE A 202 13.17 1.25 3.53
C ILE A 202 14.03 1.38 2.28
N GLN A 203 15.36 1.21 2.43
CA GLN A 203 16.34 1.39 1.36
C GLN A 203 17.21 0.16 1.10
N SER A 204 17.30 -0.75 2.07
CA SER A 204 18.19 -1.92 2.02
C SER A 204 17.52 -3.19 2.55
N GLY A 205 18.07 -4.34 2.20
CA GLY A 205 17.68 -5.62 2.79
C GLY A 205 17.90 -5.67 4.31
N SER A 206 18.89 -4.92 4.83
CA SER A 206 19.12 -4.78 6.27
C SER A 206 17.98 -4.07 6.98
N ASP A 207 17.38 -3.03 6.38
CA ASP A 207 16.20 -2.35 6.95
C ASP A 207 15.03 -3.32 7.06
N ILE A 208 14.78 -4.11 6.00
CA ILE A 208 13.73 -5.15 6.00
C ILE A 208 14.00 -6.17 7.10
N ALA A 209 15.24 -6.66 7.22
CA ALA A 209 15.60 -7.66 8.22
C ALA A 209 15.37 -7.13 9.66
N ARG A 210 15.76 -5.89 9.94
CA ARG A 210 15.52 -5.22 11.23
C ARG A 210 14.02 -5.09 11.53
N LEU A 211 13.26 -4.59 10.56
CA LEU A 211 11.81 -4.44 10.70
C LEU A 211 11.11 -5.79 10.87
N ARG A 212 11.55 -6.83 10.15
CA ARG A 212 11.05 -8.20 10.33
C ARG A 212 11.30 -8.73 11.73
N SER A 213 12.51 -8.54 12.24
CA SER A 213 12.89 -8.94 13.60
C SER A 213 12.05 -8.22 14.67
N ALA A 214 11.62 -6.99 14.40
CA ALA A 214 10.71 -6.24 15.25
C ALA A 214 9.24 -6.70 15.15
N GLY A 215 8.88 -7.52 14.13
CA GLY A 215 7.56 -8.10 13.99
C GLY A 215 6.73 -7.60 12.81
N TYR A 216 7.29 -6.82 11.91
CA TYR A 216 6.62 -6.47 10.65
C TYR A 216 6.52 -7.67 9.71
N GLU A 217 5.38 -7.79 9.02
CA GLU A 217 5.09 -8.87 8.08
C GLU A 217 5.19 -8.43 6.62
N ALA A 218 4.96 -7.13 6.34
CA ALA A 218 5.00 -6.59 4.97
C ALA A 218 5.66 -5.20 4.93
N TYR A 219 6.12 -4.81 3.73
CA TYR A 219 6.96 -3.63 3.52
C TYR A 219 6.47 -2.88 2.28
N LEU A 220 6.01 -1.64 2.43
CA LEU A 220 5.61 -0.79 1.31
C LEU A 220 6.81 0.02 0.82
N ILE A 221 7.23 -0.26 -0.42
CA ILE A 221 8.46 0.29 -1.01
C ILE A 221 8.16 0.85 -2.39
N GLY A 222 8.44 2.13 -2.58
CA GLY A 222 8.18 2.83 -3.84
C GLY A 222 9.37 3.61 -4.37
N GLU A 223 9.83 4.60 -3.61
CA GLU A 223 10.82 5.57 -4.09
C GLU A 223 12.11 4.92 -4.59
N SER A 224 12.70 4.00 -3.82
CA SER A 224 13.93 3.29 -4.19
C SER A 224 13.75 2.42 -5.44
N LEU A 225 12.59 1.77 -5.59
CA LEU A 225 12.27 0.97 -6.77
C LEU A 225 12.07 1.86 -8.01
N MET A 226 11.29 2.94 -7.89
CA MET A 226 10.99 3.81 -9.04
C MET A 226 12.19 4.62 -9.52
N LYS A 227 13.17 4.89 -8.66
CA LYS A 227 14.46 5.51 -9.04
C LYS A 227 15.39 4.55 -9.77
N ALA A 228 15.26 3.25 -9.56
CA ALA A 228 16.12 2.27 -10.22
C ALA A 228 15.85 2.22 -11.74
N GLN A 229 16.91 1.98 -12.52
CA GLN A 229 16.76 1.79 -13.96
C GLN A 229 15.81 0.63 -14.28
N GLN A 230 15.98 -0.50 -13.58
CA GLN A 230 15.12 -1.68 -13.64
C GLN A 230 14.51 -1.94 -12.26
N PRO A 231 13.25 -1.53 -12.01
CA PRO A 231 12.60 -1.70 -10.70
C PRO A 231 12.45 -3.16 -10.26
N GLY A 232 12.23 -4.09 -11.20
CA GLY A 232 12.18 -5.53 -10.92
C GLY A 232 13.50 -6.06 -10.37
N ASP A 233 14.62 -5.74 -11.03
CA ASP A 233 15.95 -6.18 -10.57
C ASP A 233 16.30 -5.58 -9.20
N ALA A 234 15.89 -4.33 -8.97
CA ALA A 234 16.09 -3.68 -7.68
C ALA A 234 15.30 -4.38 -6.57
N LEU A 235 14.06 -4.78 -6.84
CA LEU A 235 13.24 -5.53 -5.91
C LEU A 235 13.83 -6.92 -5.62
N THR A 236 14.26 -7.66 -6.65
CA THR A 236 14.89 -8.97 -6.50
C THR A 236 16.09 -8.89 -5.58
N ARG A 237 17.01 -7.95 -5.83
CA ARG A 237 18.19 -7.74 -4.97
C ARG A 237 17.81 -7.42 -3.54
N LEU A 238 16.85 -6.54 -3.33
CA LEU A 238 16.38 -6.14 -2.00
C LEU A 238 15.84 -7.33 -1.19
N ILE A 239 15.06 -8.21 -1.85
CA ILE A 239 14.51 -9.43 -1.24
C ILE A 239 15.64 -10.43 -0.91
N GLU A 240 16.59 -10.61 -1.83
CA GLU A 240 17.74 -11.52 -1.62
C GLU A 240 18.62 -11.03 -0.47
N GLU A 241 18.97 -9.75 -0.42
CA GLU A 241 19.74 -9.15 0.67
C GLU A 241 19.03 -9.35 2.02
N ALA A 242 17.72 -9.11 2.09
CA ALA A 242 16.95 -9.32 3.31
C ALA A 242 16.96 -10.77 3.78
N ARG A 243 16.88 -11.74 2.88
CA ARG A 243 16.94 -13.18 3.19
C ARG A 243 18.29 -13.59 3.77
N VAL A 244 19.39 -13.07 3.21
CA VAL A 244 20.74 -13.38 3.71
C VAL A 244 20.96 -12.89 5.14
N VAL A 245 20.43 -11.72 5.48
CA VAL A 245 20.56 -11.15 6.84
C VAL A 245 19.70 -11.91 7.85
N VAL A 246 18.51 -12.35 7.47
CA VAL A 246 17.58 -13.09 8.35
C VAL A 246 18.06 -14.51 8.68
N ASN A 247 18.84 -15.13 7.80
CA ASN A 247 19.35 -16.50 7.98
C ASN A 247 20.72 -16.57 8.66
N ARG A 248 21.26 -15.46 9.13
CA ARG A 248 22.50 -15.37 9.94
C ARG A 248 22.16 -15.19 11.42
#